data_b079ca77ae09e65eae7dc7c0caedbab6
#
_entry.id   b079ca77ae09e65eae7dc7c0caedbab6
#
_cell.length_a   1.000
_cell.length_b   1.000
_cell.length_c   1.000
_cell.angle_alpha   90.00
_cell.angle_beta   90.00
_cell.angle_gamma   90.00
#
_symmetry.space_group_name_H-M   'P 1'
#
loop_
_entity.id
_entity.type
_entity.pdbx_description
1 polymer ?
#
loop_
_entity_poly.entity_id
_entity_poly.type
_entity_poly.pdbx_seq_one_letter_code
_entity_poly.pdbx_strand_id
1 'polypeptide(L)'
;MRKNEANMTWMDIPYITLTFCLRFYQRVAVPENKVSALRGGLGEMLLRKNCIADRDCEACRFQDNCMVWNAFYTPMRLKPGYVTGKESLGYLIECDNLDTVMDEGHGFVFRLKLFGRNIPLFAQYLDAFWRLGQCGLGKEQAKFEIAAVYTEEEQLLLDDTEIHMEHFRVHTVG
;
A
#
# COMPACT_ATOMS: atom_id res chain seq x y z
N MET A 1 -30.89 -30.61 -25.90
CA MET A 1 -30.15 -29.35 -25.79
C MET A 1 -29.68 -29.21 -24.35
N ARG A 2 -28.43 -29.56 -24.06
CA ARG A 2 -27.82 -29.40 -22.72
C ARG A 2 -27.26 -28.00 -22.68
N LYS A 3 -27.79 -27.17 -21.76
CA LYS A 3 -27.19 -25.87 -21.42
C LYS A 3 -25.81 -26.12 -20.81
N ASN A 4 -24.77 -25.63 -21.46
CA ASN A 4 -23.45 -25.50 -20.87
C ASN A 4 -23.59 -24.56 -19.67
N GLU A 5 -23.59 -25.11 -18.48
CA GLU A 5 -23.22 -24.39 -17.28
C GLU A 5 -21.73 -24.07 -17.42
N ALA A 6 -21.45 -22.84 -17.85
CA ALA A 6 -20.12 -22.32 -17.81
C ALA A 6 -19.69 -22.36 -16.34
N ASN A 7 -18.73 -23.21 -16.00
CA ASN A 7 -18.00 -23.18 -14.77
C ASN A 7 -17.48 -21.74 -14.58
N MET A 8 -18.17 -21.00 -13.73
CA MET A 8 -17.63 -19.76 -13.20
C MET A 8 -16.48 -20.16 -12.28
N THR A 9 -15.31 -20.30 -12.85
CA THR A 9 -14.08 -20.38 -12.09
C THR A 9 -14.01 -19.09 -11.28
N TRP A 10 -14.09 -19.22 -9.97
CA TRP A 10 -13.80 -18.13 -9.04
C TRP A 10 -12.46 -17.53 -9.47
N MET A 11 -12.44 -16.24 -9.75
CA MET A 11 -11.21 -15.61 -10.21
C MET A 11 -10.27 -15.56 -8.99
N ASP A 12 -9.27 -16.44 -9.00
CA ASP A 12 -8.18 -16.39 -8.05
C ASP A 12 -7.53 -15.00 -8.14
N ILE A 13 -7.68 -14.20 -7.09
CA ILE A 13 -7.08 -12.87 -7.03
C ILE A 13 -5.72 -13.01 -6.35
N PRO A 14 -4.62 -12.82 -7.10
CA PRO A 14 -3.30 -12.84 -6.49
C PRO A 14 -3.12 -11.64 -5.57
N TYR A 15 -2.50 -11.87 -4.42
CA TYR A 15 -2.17 -10.82 -3.46
C TYR A 15 -0.86 -11.14 -2.73
N ILE A 16 -0.29 -10.12 -2.11
CA ILE A 16 0.77 -10.22 -1.11
C ILE A 16 0.38 -9.40 0.12
N THR A 17 0.84 -9.83 1.28
CA THR A 17 0.74 -9.06 2.53
C THR A 17 2.14 -8.73 3.03
N LEU A 18 2.38 -7.47 3.31
CA LEU A 18 3.64 -6.95 3.84
C LEU A 18 3.37 -6.25 5.16
N THR A 19 4.05 -6.67 6.21
CA THR A 19 3.96 -6.08 7.56
C THR A 19 5.13 -5.15 7.78
N PHE A 20 4.86 -3.86 7.86
CA PHE A 20 5.84 -2.80 8.09
C PHE A 20 5.97 -2.50 9.56
N CYS A 21 7.19 -2.54 10.09
CA CYS A 21 7.54 -2.10 11.43
C CYS A 21 8.21 -0.74 11.35
N LEU A 22 7.58 0.28 11.89
CA LEU A 22 8.11 1.64 11.90
C LEU A 22 8.79 1.93 13.23
N ARG A 23 9.81 2.81 13.20
CA ARG A 23 10.50 3.32 14.39
C ARG A 23 10.69 4.82 14.25
N PHE A 24 10.25 5.59 15.26
CA PHE A 24 10.35 7.05 15.27
C PHE A 24 11.67 7.51 15.86
N TYR A 25 12.25 8.58 15.31
CA TYR A 25 13.55 9.09 15.72
C TYR A 25 13.52 9.91 17.01
N GLN A 26 12.34 10.40 17.41
CA GLN A 26 12.14 11.21 18.59
C GLN A 26 10.71 11.08 19.10
N ARG A 27 10.49 11.52 20.34
CA ARG A 27 9.13 11.63 20.86
C ARG A 27 8.34 12.66 20.07
N VAL A 28 7.19 12.26 19.50
CA VAL A 28 6.40 13.07 18.58
C VAL A 28 4.93 12.67 18.61
N ALA A 29 4.05 13.65 18.41
CA ALA A 29 2.64 13.38 18.18
C ALA A 29 2.42 12.80 16.78
N VAL A 30 1.57 11.79 16.71
CA VAL A 30 1.21 11.10 15.47
C VAL A 30 -0.32 11.12 15.27
N PRO A 31 -0.80 11.08 14.02
CA PRO A 31 -2.24 11.05 13.76
C PRO A 31 -2.91 9.84 14.44
N GLU A 32 -4.07 10.04 15.04
CA GLU A 32 -4.88 8.95 15.60
C GLU A 32 -5.28 7.96 14.49
N ASN A 33 -5.80 8.46 13.37
CA ASN A 33 -6.13 7.64 12.21
C ASN A 33 -4.87 7.39 11.33
N LYS A 34 -4.12 6.34 11.68
CA LYS A 34 -2.90 5.94 10.97
C LYS A 34 -3.18 5.57 9.52
N VAL A 35 -4.29 4.87 9.26
CA VAL A 35 -4.64 4.41 7.90
C VAL A 35 -4.85 5.59 6.97
N SER A 36 -5.61 6.60 7.39
CA SER A 36 -5.80 7.82 6.59
C SER A 36 -4.50 8.57 6.35
N ALA A 37 -3.67 8.70 7.39
CA ALA A 37 -2.38 9.39 7.29
C ALA A 37 -1.40 8.66 6.37
N LEU A 38 -1.31 7.33 6.49
CA LEU A 38 -0.46 6.49 5.64
C LEU A 38 -0.94 6.52 4.19
N ARG A 39 -2.27 6.45 3.93
CA ARG A 39 -2.82 6.56 2.57
C ARG A 39 -2.52 7.91 1.93
N GLY A 40 -2.75 8.99 2.65
CA GLY A 40 -2.45 10.34 2.17
C GLY A 40 -0.97 10.53 1.87
N GLY A 41 -0.12 10.10 2.79
CA GLY A 41 1.33 10.13 2.63
C GLY A 41 1.82 9.28 1.46
N LEU A 42 1.32 8.04 1.34
CA LEU A 42 1.62 7.16 0.21
C LEU A 42 1.27 7.85 -1.13
N GLY A 43 0.05 8.39 -1.24
CA GLY A 43 -0.40 9.07 -2.44
C GLY A 43 0.49 10.24 -2.82
N GLU A 44 0.84 11.08 -1.86
CA GLU A 44 1.74 12.21 -2.09
C GLU A 44 3.15 11.77 -2.53
N MET A 45 3.73 10.73 -1.90
CA MET A 45 5.05 10.24 -2.28
C MET A 45 5.06 9.61 -3.68
N LEU A 46 4.02 8.85 -4.01
CA LEU A 46 3.87 8.26 -5.35
C LEU A 46 3.70 9.36 -6.43
N LEU A 47 2.89 10.39 -6.15
CA LEU A 47 2.75 11.53 -7.06
C LEU A 47 4.05 12.29 -7.24
N ARG A 48 4.77 12.60 -6.18
CA ARG A 48 6.06 13.31 -6.25
C ARG A 48 7.08 12.58 -7.11
N LYS A 49 7.09 11.26 -7.04
CA LYS A 49 8.07 10.44 -7.77
C LYS A 49 7.67 10.18 -9.22
N ASN A 50 6.40 9.93 -9.48
CA ASN A 50 5.94 9.34 -10.73
C ASN A 50 5.13 10.30 -11.61
N CYS A 51 4.59 11.39 -11.06
CA CYS A 51 3.76 12.31 -11.85
C CYS A 51 4.63 13.22 -12.71
N ILE A 52 4.44 13.13 -14.01
CA ILE A 52 5.12 13.97 -15.03
C ILE A 52 4.20 15.07 -15.59
N ALA A 53 2.99 15.19 -15.06
CA ALA A 53 1.96 16.16 -15.45
C ALA A 53 1.60 17.06 -14.25
N ASP A 54 0.42 17.61 -14.26
CA ASP A 54 -0.09 18.63 -13.33
C ASP A 54 -0.83 18.04 -12.10
N ARG A 55 -0.77 16.72 -11.90
CA ARG A 55 -1.47 15.97 -10.83
C ARG A 55 -3.00 15.90 -10.99
N ASP A 56 -3.55 16.34 -12.10
CA ASP A 56 -4.93 16.08 -12.46
C ASP A 56 -5.03 14.68 -13.08
N CYS A 57 -5.18 13.69 -12.21
CA CYS A 57 -5.17 12.28 -12.63
C CYS A 57 -6.37 11.93 -13.50
N GLU A 58 -7.53 12.57 -13.31
CA GLU A 58 -8.76 12.26 -14.07
C GLU A 58 -8.67 12.76 -15.52
N ALA A 59 -8.04 13.90 -15.75
CA ALA A 59 -7.82 14.47 -17.08
C ALA A 59 -6.48 14.08 -17.72
N CYS A 60 -5.69 13.25 -17.05
CA CYS A 60 -4.33 12.92 -17.48
C CYS A 60 -4.31 11.98 -18.69
N ARG A 61 -3.60 12.36 -19.75
CA ARG A 61 -3.41 11.55 -20.96
C ARG A 61 -2.48 10.34 -20.78
N PHE A 62 -1.81 10.23 -19.64
CA PHE A 62 -0.88 9.13 -19.34
C PHE A 62 -1.47 8.05 -18.42
N GLN A 63 -2.78 8.06 -18.17
CA GLN A 63 -3.45 7.16 -17.23
C GLN A 63 -3.10 5.69 -17.43
N ASP A 64 -3.12 5.20 -18.66
CA ASP A 64 -2.93 3.77 -18.98
C ASP A 64 -1.59 3.21 -18.51
N ASN A 65 -0.55 4.06 -18.50
CA ASN A 65 0.81 3.69 -18.12
C ASN A 65 1.24 4.32 -16.77
N CYS A 66 0.32 5.01 -16.08
CA CYS A 66 0.65 5.70 -14.84
C CYS A 66 0.52 4.77 -13.65
N MET A 67 1.63 4.59 -12.90
CA MET A 67 1.63 3.80 -11.68
C MET A 67 0.67 4.36 -10.63
N VAL A 68 0.60 5.68 -10.49
CA VAL A 68 -0.31 6.34 -9.54
C VAL A 68 -1.76 6.08 -9.89
N TRP A 69 -2.11 6.20 -11.18
CA TRP A 69 -3.45 5.87 -11.67
C TRP A 69 -3.81 4.42 -11.35
N ASN A 70 -2.92 3.49 -11.68
CA ASN A 70 -3.13 2.07 -11.41
C ASN A 70 -3.25 1.74 -9.91
N ALA A 71 -2.55 2.45 -9.05
CA ALA A 71 -2.63 2.25 -7.60
C ALA A 71 -3.96 2.73 -7.01
N PHE A 72 -4.46 3.90 -7.45
CA PHE A 72 -5.60 4.58 -6.81
C PHE A 72 -6.90 4.50 -7.59
N TYR A 73 -6.86 4.28 -8.91
CA TYR A 73 -8.01 4.41 -9.81
C TYR A 73 -8.20 3.18 -10.71
N THR A 74 -7.84 1.98 -10.23
CA THR A 74 -8.02 0.75 -11.01
C THR A 74 -9.52 0.53 -11.31
N PRO A 75 -9.96 0.55 -12.57
CA PRO A 75 -11.36 0.35 -12.90
C PRO A 75 -11.81 -1.06 -12.52
N MET A 76 -12.98 -1.16 -11.88
CA MET A 76 -13.58 -2.45 -11.58
C MET A 76 -14.14 -3.08 -12.86
N ARG A 77 -13.66 -4.26 -13.23
CA ARG A 77 -14.18 -5.04 -14.36
C ARG A 77 -15.58 -5.60 -14.07
N LEU A 78 -15.82 -6.00 -12.84
CA LEU A 78 -17.12 -6.47 -12.35
C LEU A 78 -17.47 -5.63 -11.13
N LYS A 79 -18.56 -4.86 -11.23
CA LYS A 79 -19.06 -4.02 -10.15
C LYS A 79 -20.24 -4.70 -9.48
N PRO A 80 -20.13 -5.21 -8.26
CA PRO A 80 -21.27 -5.71 -7.49
C PRO A 80 -22.29 -4.59 -7.25
N GLY A 81 -23.58 -4.93 -7.24
CA GLY A 81 -24.67 -3.96 -7.14
C GLY A 81 -24.66 -3.09 -5.86
N TYR A 82 -23.99 -3.57 -4.79
CA TYR A 82 -23.86 -2.85 -3.51
C TYR A 82 -22.68 -1.88 -3.48
N VAL A 83 -21.82 -1.88 -4.51
CA VAL A 83 -20.66 -0.98 -4.58
C VAL A 83 -21.05 0.31 -5.30
N THR A 84 -20.87 1.45 -4.66
CA THR A 84 -21.19 2.77 -5.20
C THR A 84 -20.05 3.39 -6.01
N GLY A 85 -18.79 3.08 -5.67
CA GLY A 85 -17.60 3.56 -6.40
C GLY A 85 -17.46 2.94 -7.79
N LYS A 86 -16.69 3.57 -8.66
CA LYS A 86 -16.36 3.06 -10.01
C LYS A 86 -15.01 2.34 -10.06
N GLU A 87 -14.23 2.47 -9.03
CA GLU A 87 -12.82 2.08 -8.99
C GLU A 87 -12.56 1.22 -7.77
N SER A 88 -11.60 0.31 -7.88
CA SER A 88 -11.05 -0.43 -6.76
C SER A 88 -9.63 0.07 -6.47
N LEU A 89 -9.26 0.06 -5.19
CA LEU A 89 -7.87 0.28 -4.83
C LEU A 89 -7.09 -1.00 -5.12
N GLY A 90 -5.92 -0.85 -5.73
CA GLY A 90 -4.99 -1.97 -5.94
C GLY A 90 -4.25 -2.38 -4.67
N TYR A 91 -4.55 -1.74 -3.53
CA TYR A 91 -3.93 -2.00 -2.24
C TYR A 91 -4.91 -1.78 -1.08
N LEU A 92 -4.56 -2.33 0.08
CA LEU A 92 -5.25 -2.13 1.35
C LEU A 92 -4.20 -1.85 2.44
N ILE A 93 -4.47 -0.87 3.30
CA ILE A 93 -3.66 -0.61 4.51
C ILE A 93 -4.50 -0.93 5.73
N GLU A 94 -3.94 -1.70 6.65
CA GLU A 94 -4.53 -2.05 7.95
C GLU A 94 -3.58 -1.62 9.07
N CYS A 95 -4.10 -0.97 10.10
CA CYS A 95 -3.34 -0.56 11.28
C CYS A 95 -4.27 -0.47 12.48
N ASP A 96 -3.96 -1.20 13.54
CA ASP A 96 -4.77 -1.27 14.77
C ASP A 96 -4.20 -0.34 15.87
N ASN A 97 -3.09 0.34 15.63
CA ASN A 97 -2.48 1.23 16.62
C ASN A 97 -3.29 2.52 16.77
N LEU A 98 -3.67 2.85 17.99
CA LEU A 98 -4.47 4.03 18.37
C LEU A 98 -3.67 5.08 19.13
N ASP A 99 -2.39 4.85 19.42
CA ASP A 99 -1.56 5.80 20.14
C ASP A 99 -1.46 7.13 19.38
N THR A 100 -1.49 8.23 20.08
CA THR A 100 -1.36 9.58 19.51
C THR A 100 0.00 10.19 19.73
N VAL A 101 0.88 9.51 20.48
CA VAL A 101 2.26 9.90 20.73
C VAL A 101 3.13 8.66 20.59
N MET A 102 4.26 8.80 19.90
CA MET A 102 5.34 7.82 19.85
C MET A 102 6.55 8.34 20.58
N ASP A 103 7.18 7.50 21.39
CA ASP A 103 8.47 7.80 22.02
C ASP A 103 9.63 7.48 21.06
N GLU A 104 10.79 8.05 21.33
CA GLU A 104 12.02 7.77 20.60
C GLU A 104 12.34 6.26 20.61
N GLY A 105 12.66 5.71 19.46
CA GLY A 105 12.98 4.29 19.28
C GLY A 105 11.76 3.37 19.27
N HIS A 106 10.56 3.88 19.54
CA HIS A 106 9.29 3.14 19.45
C HIS A 106 8.55 3.47 18.15
N GLY A 107 7.56 2.68 17.83
CA GLY A 107 6.75 2.88 16.63
C GLY A 107 5.52 2.01 16.61
N PHE A 108 4.90 1.91 15.45
CA PHE A 108 3.76 1.05 15.25
C PHE A 108 3.95 0.16 14.03
N VAL A 109 3.12 -0.84 13.95
CA VAL A 109 3.08 -1.81 12.85
C VAL A 109 1.83 -1.56 12.00
N PHE A 110 1.98 -1.63 10.69
CA PHE A 110 0.85 -1.66 9.77
C PHE A 110 1.05 -2.73 8.69
N ARG A 111 -0.04 -3.22 8.12
CA ARG A 111 -0.03 -4.16 7.02
C ARG A 111 -0.43 -3.48 5.71
N LEU A 112 0.30 -3.77 4.66
CA LEU A 112 0.00 -3.40 3.29
C LEU A 112 -0.33 -4.67 2.50
N LYS A 113 -1.55 -4.76 1.96
CA LYS A 113 -1.90 -5.79 0.98
C LYS A 113 -1.87 -5.18 -0.42
N LEU A 114 -1.21 -5.86 -1.35
CA LEU A 114 -1.20 -5.49 -2.76
C LEU A 114 -1.91 -6.58 -3.56
N PHE A 115 -2.75 -6.17 -4.51
CA PHE A 115 -3.56 -7.06 -5.33
C PHE A 115 -3.18 -6.97 -6.79
N GLY A 116 -3.18 -8.13 -7.47
CA GLY A 116 -3.06 -8.22 -8.92
C GLY A 116 -1.91 -7.42 -9.51
N ARG A 117 -2.23 -6.40 -10.30
CA ARG A 117 -1.24 -5.55 -11.00
C ARG A 117 -0.34 -4.73 -10.09
N ASN A 118 -0.71 -4.55 -8.82
CA ASN A 118 0.11 -3.80 -7.87
C ASN A 118 1.22 -4.64 -7.26
N ILE A 119 1.15 -5.97 -7.33
CA ILE A 119 2.17 -6.86 -6.78
C ILE A 119 3.56 -6.59 -7.37
N PRO A 120 3.76 -6.53 -8.69
CA PRO A 120 5.07 -6.21 -9.27
C PRO A 120 5.59 -4.80 -8.91
N LEU A 121 4.70 -3.93 -8.43
CA LEU A 121 5.04 -2.55 -8.05
C LEU A 121 5.46 -2.42 -6.58
N PHE A 122 5.60 -3.52 -5.83
CA PHE A 122 5.86 -3.48 -4.39
C PHE A 122 7.08 -2.62 -4.01
N ALA A 123 8.13 -2.62 -4.83
CA ALA A 123 9.32 -1.79 -4.62
C ALA A 123 9.00 -0.28 -4.66
N GLN A 124 8.00 0.12 -5.44
CA GLN A 124 7.53 1.52 -5.51
C GLN A 124 6.78 1.92 -4.23
N TYR A 125 6.03 0.98 -3.65
CA TYR A 125 5.37 1.17 -2.36
C TYR A 125 6.38 1.25 -1.21
N LEU A 126 7.40 0.37 -1.21
CA LEU A 126 8.51 0.43 -0.25
C LEU A 126 9.21 1.79 -0.29
N ASP A 127 9.61 2.24 -1.47
CA ASP A 127 10.27 3.55 -1.67
C ASP A 127 9.37 4.70 -1.24
N ALA A 128 8.06 4.64 -1.53
CA ALA A 128 7.11 5.67 -1.12
C ALA A 128 7.00 5.77 0.41
N PHE A 129 6.91 4.66 1.12
CA PHE A 129 6.88 4.68 2.59
C PHE A 129 8.23 5.08 3.20
N TRP A 130 9.35 4.68 2.59
CA TRP A 130 10.67 5.17 3.00
C TRP A 130 10.78 6.70 2.89
N ARG A 131 10.35 7.27 1.76
CA ARG A 131 10.31 8.74 1.55
C ARG A 131 9.35 9.42 2.50
N LEU A 132 8.20 8.80 2.77
CA LEU A 132 7.25 9.32 3.75
C LEU A 132 7.89 9.41 5.13
N GLY A 133 8.67 8.41 5.53
CA GLY A 133 9.44 8.45 6.77
C GLY A 133 10.41 9.62 6.85
N GLN A 134 11.07 9.96 5.74
CA GLN A 134 11.97 11.12 5.66
C GLN A 134 11.21 12.46 5.68
N CYS A 135 10.05 12.53 5.03
CA CYS A 135 9.20 13.72 5.03
C CYS A 135 8.46 13.91 6.35
N GLY A 136 8.07 12.80 6.97
CA GLY A 136 7.29 12.76 8.21
C GLY A 136 5.79 12.56 8.00
N LEU A 137 5.16 11.92 8.98
CA LEU A 137 3.73 11.57 9.00
C LEU A 137 2.93 12.65 9.71
N GLY A 138 1.83 13.06 9.11
CA GLY A 138 0.86 13.99 9.69
C GLY A 138 1.34 15.43 9.77
N LYS A 139 0.61 16.25 10.54
CA LYS A 139 0.88 17.70 10.68
C LYS A 139 2.21 17.98 11.34
N GLU A 140 2.57 17.18 12.33
CA GLU A 140 3.81 17.32 13.10
C GLU A 140 5.03 16.79 12.34
N GLN A 141 4.82 16.30 11.10
CA GLN A 141 5.87 15.71 10.26
C GLN A 141 6.72 14.70 11.06
N ALA A 142 6.04 13.78 11.73
CA ALA A 142 6.66 12.76 12.57
C ALA A 142 7.55 11.84 11.73
N LYS A 143 8.86 12.05 11.77
CA LYS A 143 9.85 11.29 10.98
C LYS A 143 10.08 9.93 11.58
N PHE A 144 10.16 8.94 10.70
CA PHE A 144 10.36 7.54 11.05
C PHE A 144 11.26 6.83 10.05
N GLU A 145 11.77 5.69 10.45
CA GLU A 145 12.38 4.71 9.56
C GLU A 145 11.53 3.44 9.49
N ILE A 146 11.70 2.69 8.42
CA ILE A 146 11.19 1.33 8.30
C ILE A 146 12.24 0.41 8.91
N ALA A 147 12.00 -0.02 10.14
CA ALA A 147 12.94 -0.88 10.87
C ALA A 147 12.98 -2.29 10.29
N ALA A 148 11.84 -2.80 9.83
CA ALA A 148 11.75 -4.09 9.15
C ALA A 148 10.46 -4.20 8.35
N VAL A 149 10.46 -5.11 7.35
CA VAL A 149 9.25 -5.55 6.63
C VAL A 149 9.23 -7.07 6.65
N TYR A 150 8.07 -7.64 7.01
CA TYR A 150 7.85 -9.09 7.05
C TYR A 150 6.80 -9.50 6.02
N THR A 151 6.88 -10.76 5.59
CA THR A 151 5.85 -11.41 4.77
C THR A 151 4.65 -11.82 5.62
N GLU A 152 3.61 -12.39 4.97
CA GLU A 152 2.44 -12.95 5.67
C GLU A 152 2.82 -14.13 6.58
N GLU A 153 3.86 -14.88 6.23
CA GLU A 153 4.42 -15.99 7.01
C GLU A 153 5.42 -15.54 8.08
N GLU A 154 5.44 -14.25 8.41
CA GLU A 154 6.33 -13.67 9.41
C GLU A 154 7.84 -13.84 9.08
N GLN A 155 8.17 -14.04 7.79
CA GLN A 155 9.56 -14.09 7.35
C GLN A 155 10.07 -12.69 7.06
N LEU A 156 11.29 -12.39 7.48
CA LEU A 156 11.93 -11.11 7.22
C LEU A 156 12.13 -10.91 5.70
N LEU A 157 11.53 -9.86 5.15
CA LEU A 157 11.67 -9.48 3.74
C LEU A 157 12.67 -8.32 3.57
N LEU A 158 12.66 -7.37 4.49
CA LEU A 158 13.53 -6.19 4.46
C LEU A 158 13.96 -5.83 5.87
N ASP A 159 15.23 -5.53 6.04
CA ASP A 159 15.78 -4.82 7.19
C ASP A 159 16.61 -3.60 6.71
N ASP A 160 17.43 -3.03 7.58
CA ASP A 160 18.30 -1.90 7.29
C ASP A 160 19.51 -2.26 6.39
N THR A 161 19.74 -3.54 6.10
CA THR A 161 20.91 -4.05 5.37
C THR A 161 20.58 -4.59 3.98
N GLU A 162 19.51 -5.36 3.84
CA GLU A 162 19.19 -6.05 2.58
C GLU A 162 17.72 -6.41 2.39
N ILE A 163 17.37 -6.81 1.17
CA ILE A 163 16.04 -7.32 0.78
C ILE A 163 16.16 -8.82 0.52
N HIS A 164 15.40 -9.62 1.26
CA HIS A 164 15.35 -11.09 1.19
C HIS A 164 14.26 -11.56 0.21
N MET A 165 14.50 -11.42 -1.08
CA MET A 165 13.52 -11.78 -2.12
C MET A 165 13.17 -13.26 -2.15
N GLU A 166 13.99 -14.13 -1.58
CA GLU A 166 13.72 -15.56 -1.41
C GLU A 166 12.50 -15.83 -0.51
N HIS A 167 12.11 -14.88 0.33
CA HIS A 167 10.92 -14.95 1.19
C HIS A 167 9.65 -14.38 0.53
N PHE A 168 9.78 -13.72 -0.61
CA PHE A 168 8.64 -13.12 -1.30
C PHE A 168 7.71 -14.20 -1.86
N ARG A 169 6.44 -14.20 -1.43
CA ARG A 169 5.42 -15.17 -1.86
C ARG A 169 4.17 -14.43 -2.31
N VAL A 170 3.58 -14.94 -3.39
CA VAL A 170 2.27 -14.49 -3.88
C VAL A 170 1.24 -15.53 -3.50
N HIS A 171 0.16 -15.08 -2.87
CA HIS A 171 -0.99 -15.88 -2.46
C HIS A 171 -2.15 -15.65 -3.42
N THR A 172 -3.15 -16.49 -3.36
CA THR A 172 -4.41 -16.33 -4.10
C THR A 172 -5.58 -16.45 -3.17
N VAL A 173 -6.57 -15.57 -3.36
CA VAL A 173 -7.89 -15.68 -2.72
C VAL A 173 -8.78 -16.40 -3.71
N GLY A 174 -9.18 -17.61 -3.37
CA GLY A 174 -10.12 -18.44 -4.10
C GLY A 174 -11.47 -18.51 -3.43
#